data_3a243d92ca75e8efe315540d5d39bdd3
#
_entry.id   3a243d92ca75e8efe315540d5d39bdd3
#
_cell.length_a   1.000
_cell.length_b   1.000
_cell.length_c   1.000
_cell.angle_alpha   90.00
_cell.angle_beta   90.00
_cell.angle_gamma   90.00
#
_symmetry.space_group_name_H-M   'P 1'
#
loop_
_entity.id
_entity.type
_entity.pdbx_description
1 polymer ?
#
loop_
_entity_poly.entity_id
_entity_poly.type
_entity_poly.pdbx_seq_one_letter_code
_entity_poly.pdbx_strand_id
1 'polypeptide(L)'
;MIRNYFHLIGLDPGYRTADEGELKLLQEDVLKELFEDHYAERKADFTAFVECYAPGKTDEGLKEHVLELYNAAMSNPWPEKWLDSCVENYHLDPEKGLEGTRWFRYLWEAADCALKEAEELQKPQ
;
A
#
# COMPACT_ATOMS: atom_id res chain seq x y z
N MET A 1 7.28 -21.87 23.33
CA MET A 1 7.29 -22.88 22.25
C MET A 1 8.47 -22.68 21.29
N ILE A 2 8.64 -21.50 20.67
CA ILE A 2 9.75 -21.21 19.76
C ILE A 2 11.12 -21.37 20.44
N ARG A 3 11.29 -20.98 21.71
CA ARG A 3 12.55 -21.10 22.46
C ARG A 3 13.09 -22.52 22.56
N ASN A 4 12.22 -23.53 22.56
CA ASN A 4 12.62 -24.92 22.68
C ASN A 4 12.97 -25.57 21.33
N TYR A 5 12.55 -24.95 20.21
CA TYR A 5 12.68 -25.48 18.86
C TYR A 5 13.46 -24.57 17.90
N PHE A 6 14.19 -23.56 18.45
CA PHE A 6 14.94 -22.61 17.64
C PHE A 6 15.94 -23.27 16.68
N HIS A 7 16.54 -24.37 17.09
CA HIS A 7 17.48 -25.13 16.27
C HIS A 7 16.83 -25.80 15.05
N LEU A 8 15.52 -26.10 15.11
CA LEU A 8 14.79 -26.73 14.01
C LEU A 8 14.42 -25.73 12.90
N ILE A 9 14.31 -24.46 13.25
CA ILE A 9 13.95 -23.38 12.34
C ILE A 9 15.11 -22.43 12.01
N GLY A 10 16.34 -22.81 12.41
CA GLY A 10 17.56 -22.08 12.07
C GLY A 10 17.74 -20.73 12.79
N LEU A 11 17.05 -20.53 13.92
CA LEU A 11 17.20 -19.32 14.72
C LEU A 11 18.43 -19.38 15.62
N ASP A 12 19.05 -18.24 15.85
CA ASP A 12 20.12 -18.07 16.84
C ASP A 12 19.58 -18.38 18.25
N PRO A 13 20.30 -19.14 19.08
CA PRO A 13 19.91 -19.39 20.48
C PRO A 13 19.70 -18.13 21.32
N GLY A 14 20.35 -17.03 20.95
CA GLY A 14 20.24 -15.72 21.61
C GLY A 14 19.05 -14.88 21.14
N TYR A 15 18.19 -15.38 20.23
CA TYR A 15 17.06 -14.62 19.74
C TYR A 15 16.12 -14.19 20.87
N ARG A 16 15.50 -13.02 20.69
CA ARG A 16 14.39 -12.56 21.52
C ARG A 16 13.28 -11.99 20.62
N THR A 17 12.07 -12.00 21.13
CA THR A 17 10.95 -11.36 20.44
C THR A 17 11.08 -9.85 20.60
N ALA A 18 11.06 -9.11 19.50
CA ALA A 18 11.00 -7.66 19.52
C ALA A 18 9.66 -7.18 20.07
N ASP A 19 9.67 -6.10 20.87
CA ASP A 19 8.45 -5.42 21.25
C ASP A 19 7.91 -4.53 20.11
N GLU A 20 6.71 -3.98 20.26
CA GLU A 20 6.08 -3.16 19.22
C GLU A 20 6.90 -1.89 18.91
N GLY A 21 7.53 -1.30 19.91
CA GLY A 21 8.38 -0.11 19.74
C GLY A 21 9.65 -0.42 18.94
N GLU A 22 10.30 -1.53 19.25
CA GLU A 22 11.47 -2.01 18.50
C GLU A 22 11.12 -2.36 17.05
N LEU A 23 9.98 -3.00 16.83
CA LEU A 23 9.50 -3.33 15.50
C LEU A 23 9.24 -2.07 14.67
N LYS A 24 8.61 -1.06 15.27
CA LYS A 24 8.34 0.22 14.61
C LYS A 24 9.64 0.92 14.22
N LEU A 25 10.62 0.99 15.11
CA LEU A 25 11.93 1.58 14.82
C LEU A 25 12.64 0.83 13.68
N LEU A 26 12.58 -0.49 13.68
CA LEU A 26 13.15 -1.30 12.60
C LEU A 26 12.46 -1.01 11.25
N GLN A 27 11.15 -0.90 11.24
CA GLN A 27 10.40 -0.55 10.04
C GLN A 27 10.77 0.85 9.51
N GLU A 28 10.92 1.83 10.39
CA GLU A 28 11.37 3.19 10.03
C GLU A 28 12.78 3.18 9.44
N ASP A 29 13.70 2.43 10.03
CA ASP A 29 15.07 2.30 9.53
C ASP A 29 15.12 1.62 8.16
N VAL A 30 14.39 0.54 7.97
CA VAL A 30 14.30 -0.17 6.68
C VAL A 30 13.69 0.72 5.60
N LEU A 31 12.64 1.46 5.93
CA LEU A 31 12.02 2.40 4.99
C LEU A 31 12.99 3.53 4.59
N LYS A 32 13.71 4.07 5.55
CA LYS A 32 14.72 5.10 5.29
C LYS A 32 15.77 4.58 4.31
N GLU A 33 16.34 3.42 4.59
CA GLU A 33 17.33 2.78 3.72
C GLU A 33 16.78 2.52 2.32
N LEU A 34 15.56 1.98 2.22
CA LEU A 34 14.87 1.74 0.95
C LEU A 34 14.72 3.02 0.12
N PHE A 35 14.29 4.10 0.74
CA PHE A 35 14.14 5.39 0.05
C PHE A 35 15.49 5.98 -0.36
N GLU A 36 16.50 5.90 0.50
CA GLU A 36 17.87 6.35 0.18
C GLU A 36 18.44 5.59 -1.02
N ASP A 37 18.25 4.28 -1.10
CA ASP A 37 18.69 3.46 -2.22
C ASP A 37 17.97 3.86 -3.53
N HIS A 38 16.68 4.06 -3.50
CA HIS A 38 15.91 4.49 -4.66
C HIS A 38 16.28 5.91 -5.13
N TYR A 39 16.57 6.82 -4.21
CA TYR A 39 17.09 8.15 -4.55
C TYR A 39 18.49 8.07 -5.17
N ALA A 40 19.36 7.18 -4.66
CA ALA A 40 20.70 6.97 -5.17
C ALA A 40 20.70 6.42 -6.61
N GLU A 41 19.76 5.52 -6.92
CA GLU A 41 19.58 4.96 -8.27
C GLU A 41 19.09 5.99 -9.29
N ARG A 42 18.55 7.11 -8.85
CA ARG A 42 18.04 8.23 -9.67
C ARG A 42 17.08 7.79 -10.79
N LYS A 43 16.27 6.78 -10.53
CA LYS A 43 15.25 6.35 -11.50
C LYS A 43 14.22 7.46 -11.68
N ALA A 44 13.98 7.83 -12.95
CA ALA A 44 13.00 8.86 -13.31
C ALA A 44 11.59 8.53 -12.78
N ASP A 45 11.22 7.26 -12.82
CA ASP A 45 9.92 6.78 -12.35
C ASP A 45 9.73 6.98 -10.84
N PHE A 46 10.76 6.71 -10.05
CA PHE A 46 10.72 6.93 -8.60
C PHE A 46 10.65 8.42 -8.26
N THR A 47 11.41 9.25 -8.96
CA THR A 47 11.39 10.71 -8.77
C THR A 47 10.01 11.28 -9.10
N ALA A 48 9.43 10.88 -10.24
CA ALA A 48 8.08 11.29 -10.64
C ALA A 48 7.02 10.83 -9.63
N PHE A 49 7.15 9.63 -9.10
CA PHE A 49 6.26 9.11 -8.06
C PHE A 49 6.32 9.94 -6.79
N VAL A 50 7.52 10.27 -6.30
CA VAL A 50 7.71 11.11 -5.11
C VAL A 50 7.14 12.52 -5.34
N GLU A 51 7.36 13.12 -6.51
CA GLU A 51 6.81 14.43 -6.86
C GLU A 51 5.28 14.45 -6.88
N CYS A 52 4.65 13.37 -7.34
CA CYS A 52 3.19 13.25 -7.36
C CYS A 52 2.58 13.06 -5.97
N TYR A 53 3.18 12.24 -5.13
CA TYR A 53 2.57 11.81 -3.86
C TYR A 53 3.14 12.49 -2.62
N ALA A 54 4.25 13.18 -2.76
CA ALA A 54 4.86 13.97 -1.69
C ALA A 54 5.24 15.38 -2.19
N PRO A 55 4.26 16.22 -2.56
CA PRO A 55 4.52 17.55 -3.14
C PRO A 55 5.10 18.56 -2.14
N GLY A 56 5.46 18.12 -0.94
CA GLY A 56 6.05 18.93 0.11
C GLY A 56 7.57 18.84 0.17
N LYS A 57 8.13 19.39 1.26
CA LYS A 57 9.57 19.35 1.51
C LYS A 57 10.05 18.02 2.09
N THR A 58 9.14 17.15 2.52
CA THR A 58 9.46 15.88 3.17
C THR A 58 8.70 14.72 2.54
N ASP A 59 9.32 13.56 2.52
CA ASP A 59 8.75 12.30 2.06
C ASP A 59 8.11 11.46 3.18
N GLU A 60 7.96 12.04 4.36
CA GLU A 60 7.42 11.37 5.55
C GLU A 60 6.01 10.80 5.30
N GLY A 61 5.11 11.58 4.70
CA GLY A 61 3.77 11.12 4.37
C GLY A 61 3.76 9.94 3.39
N LEU A 62 4.72 9.90 2.47
CA LEU A 62 4.87 8.79 1.54
C LEU A 62 5.34 7.52 2.25
N LYS A 63 6.26 7.65 3.20
CA LYS A 63 6.71 6.54 4.05
C LYS A 63 5.56 5.95 4.88
N GLU A 64 4.71 6.81 5.43
CA GLU A 64 3.49 6.37 6.13
C GLU A 64 2.57 5.56 5.22
N HIS A 65 2.32 6.01 4.00
CA HIS A 65 1.51 5.26 3.03
C HIS A 65 2.13 3.91 2.65
N VAL A 66 3.44 3.85 2.52
CA VAL A 66 4.14 2.57 2.27
C VAL A 66 3.96 1.61 3.45
N LEU A 67 4.04 2.10 4.69
CA LEU A 67 3.76 1.29 5.89
C LEU A 67 2.31 0.81 5.96
N GLU A 68 1.35 1.66 5.65
CA GLU A 68 -0.07 1.28 5.58
C GLU A 68 -0.29 0.18 4.54
N LEU A 69 0.31 0.32 3.36
CA LEU A 69 0.26 -0.69 2.31
C LEU A 69 0.91 -2.00 2.74
N TYR A 70 2.05 -1.93 3.40
CA TYR A 70 2.73 -3.10 3.97
C TYR A 70 1.83 -3.83 4.97
N ASN A 71 1.25 -3.10 5.91
CA ASN A 71 0.35 -3.68 6.91
C ASN A 71 -0.89 -4.32 6.27
N ALA A 72 -1.47 -3.68 5.26
CA ALA A 72 -2.58 -4.23 4.50
C ALA A 72 -2.19 -5.51 3.76
N ALA A 73 -1.02 -5.53 3.12
CA ALA A 73 -0.50 -6.71 2.45
C ALA A 73 -0.28 -7.87 3.42
N MET A 74 0.35 -7.59 4.57
CA MET A 74 0.64 -8.61 5.59
C MET A 74 -0.62 -9.17 6.28
N SER A 75 -1.76 -8.49 6.16
CA SER A 75 -3.06 -9.00 6.61
C SER A 75 -3.63 -10.08 5.68
N ASN A 76 -3.05 -10.26 4.51
CA ASN A 76 -3.44 -11.28 3.54
C ASN A 76 -2.58 -12.54 3.69
N PRO A 77 -3.13 -13.75 3.47
CA PRO A 77 -2.37 -14.99 3.53
C PRO A 77 -1.22 -15.06 2.52
N TRP A 78 -1.34 -14.35 1.40
CA TRP A 78 -0.38 -14.30 0.31
C TRP A 78 -0.08 -12.84 -0.06
N PRO A 79 0.75 -12.13 0.72
CA PRO A 79 1.00 -10.69 0.55
C PRO A 79 1.47 -10.30 -0.85
N GLU A 80 2.44 -11.03 -1.40
CA GLU A 80 3.00 -10.75 -2.72
C GLU A 80 1.94 -10.87 -3.82
N LYS A 81 1.16 -11.95 -3.81
CA LYS A 81 0.07 -12.16 -4.78
C LYS A 81 -1.02 -11.10 -4.66
N TRP A 82 -1.29 -10.66 -3.43
CA TRP A 82 -2.25 -9.59 -3.21
C TRP A 82 -1.74 -8.27 -3.80
N LEU A 83 -0.47 -7.92 -3.59
CA LEU A 83 0.16 -6.73 -4.18
C LEU A 83 0.16 -6.80 -5.71
N ASP A 84 0.52 -7.94 -6.29
CA ASP A 84 0.47 -8.15 -7.75
C ASP A 84 -0.95 -7.93 -8.29
N SER A 85 -1.96 -8.46 -7.62
CA SER A 85 -3.36 -8.25 -8.01
C SER A 85 -3.79 -6.79 -7.92
N CYS A 86 -3.26 -6.04 -6.95
CA CYS A 86 -3.50 -4.59 -6.86
C CYS A 86 -2.91 -3.85 -8.06
N VAL A 87 -1.69 -4.19 -8.45
CA VAL A 87 -1.04 -3.61 -9.64
C VAL A 87 -1.81 -3.95 -10.91
N GLU A 88 -2.22 -5.20 -11.08
CA GLU A 88 -3.02 -5.64 -12.24
C GLU A 88 -4.35 -4.89 -12.37
N ASN A 89 -4.97 -4.52 -11.25
CA ASN A 89 -6.21 -3.74 -11.27
C ASN A 89 -6.05 -2.33 -11.88
N TYR A 90 -4.82 -1.82 -11.97
CA TYR A 90 -4.53 -0.54 -12.62
C TYR A 90 -4.13 -0.67 -14.09
N HIS A 91 -3.92 -1.88 -14.58
CA HIS A 91 -3.67 -2.10 -16.01
C HIS A 91 -4.98 -1.95 -16.79
N LEU A 92 -5.03 -0.92 -17.61
CA LEU A 92 -6.19 -0.66 -18.47
C LEU A 92 -6.11 -1.49 -19.74
N ASP A 93 -7.21 -2.15 -20.07
CA ASP A 93 -7.38 -2.75 -21.38
C ASP A 93 -7.51 -1.61 -22.41
N PRO A 94 -6.64 -1.52 -23.44
CA PRO A 94 -6.69 -0.45 -24.41
C PRO A 94 -8.02 -0.34 -25.17
N GLU A 95 -8.75 -1.46 -25.30
CA GLU A 95 -10.04 -1.50 -26.01
C GLU A 95 -11.22 -1.13 -25.10
N LYS A 96 -11.15 -1.46 -23.82
CA LYS A 96 -12.23 -1.25 -22.87
C LYS A 96 -12.04 0.00 -22.00
N GLY A 97 -10.82 0.53 -21.94
CA GLY A 97 -10.49 1.69 -21.13
C GLY A 97 -10.84 1.49 -19.66
N LEU A 98 -11.32 2.53 -19.01
CA LEU A 98 -11.71 2.51 -17.59
C LEU A 98 -12.88 1.57 -17.31
N GLU A 99 -13.81 1.44 -18.26
CA GLU A 99 -15.01 0.61 -18.13
C GLU A 99 -14.68 -0.89 -17.96
N GLY A 100 -13.51 -1.31 -18.46
CA GLY A 100 -13.01 -2.67 -18.30
C GLY A 100 -12.47 -2.99 -16.91
N THR A 101 -12.31 -2.01 -16.04
CA THR A 101 -11.75 -2.20 -14.71
C THR A 101 -12.79 -2.62 -13.69
N ARG A 102 -12.39 -3.52 -12.77
CA ARG A 102 -13.29 -4.01 -11.73
C ARG A 102 -13.76 -2.91 -10.78
N TRP A 103 -12.89 -1.96 -10.47
CA TRP A 103 -13.19 -0.88 -9.53
C TRP A 103 -14.04 0.24 -10.14
N PHE A 104 -14.03 0.42 -11.46
CA PHE A 104 -14.83 1.44 -12.15
C PHE A 104 -16.33 1.24 -11.90
N ARG A 105 -16.79 0.00 -11.93
CA ARG A 105 -18.19 -0.32 -11.65
C ARG A 105 -18.63 0.19 -10.26
N TYR A 106 -17.80 -0.01 -9.24
CA TYR A 106 -18.12 0.47 -7.89
C TYR A 106 -18.16 1.98 -7.80
N LEU A 107 -17.24 2.68 -8.47
CA LEU A 107 -17.27 4.14 -8.54
C LEU A 107 -18.50 4.65 -9.26
N TRP A 108 -18.89 3.99 -10.34
CA TRP A 108 -20.08 4.35 -11.11
C TRP A 108 -21.37 4.16 -10.29
N GLU A 109 -21.52 3.03 -9.64
CA GLU A 109 -22.65 2.72 -8.77
C GLU A 109 -22.74 3.72 -7.60
N ALA A 110 -21.61 4.09 -6.99
CA ALA A 110 -21.58 5.09 -5.92
C ALA A 110 -21.97 6.49 -6.41
N ALA A 111 -21.48 6.89 -7.59
CA ALA A 111 -21.83 8.17 -8.20
C ALA A 111 -23.34 8.23 -8.58
N ASP A 112 -23.86 7.16 -9.18
CA ASP A 112 -25.28 7.04 -9.54
C ASP A 112 -26.20 7.11 -8.30
N CYS A 113 -25.81 6.44 -7.23
CA CYS A 113 -26.51 6.49 -5.95
C CYS A 113 -26.53 7.92 -5.38
N ALA A 114 -25.38 8.59 -5.35
CA ALA A 114 -25.28 9.96 -4.85
C ALA A 114 -26.11 10.95 -5.68
N LEU A 115 -26.14 10.79 -7.01
CA LEU A 115 -26.96 11.62 -7.88
C LEU A 115 -28.47 11.41 -7.64
N LYS A 116 -28.90 10.17 -7.46
CA LYS A 116 -30.31 9.85 -7.14
C LYS A 116 -30.74 10.44 -5.81
N GLU A 117 -29.90 10.33 -4.79
CA GLU A 117 -30.17 10.98 -3.50
C GLU A 117 -30.27 12.50 -3.62
N ALA A 118 -29.38 13.13 -4.37
CA ALA A 118 -29.42 14.57 -4.62
C ALA A 118 -30.70 14.98 -5.38
N GLU A 119 -31.14 14.20 -6.37
CA GLU A 119 -32.39 14.45 -7.10
C GLU A 119 -33.61 14.34 -6.19
N GLU A 120 -33.63 13.34 -5.29
CA GLU A 120 -34.73 13.17 -4.32
C GLU A 120 -34.83 14.36 -3.35
N LEU A 121 -33.70 14.90 -2.90
CA LEU A 121 -33.65 16.08 -2.04
C LEU A 121 -34.12 17.36 -2.72
N GLN A 122 -34.05 17.47 -4.05
CA GLN A 122 -34.49 18.60 -4.81
C GLN A 122 -35.94 18.55 -5.28
N LYS A 123 -36.62 17.40 -5.10
CA LYS A 123 -38.05 17.30 -5.44
C LYS A 123 -38.87 18.17 -4.51
N PRO A 124 -39.75 19.05 -5.04
CA PRO A 124 -40.65 19.84 -4.22
C PRO A 124 -41.67 18.91 -3.53
N GLN A 125 -41.85 19.16 -2.25
CA GLN A 125 -42.88 18.47 -1.46
C GLN A 125 -44.29 18.87 -1.89
#